data_f7955b1015c2bda3fc07e1ff2ebc2b94
#
_entry.id   f7955b1015c2bda3fc07e1ff2ebc2b94
#
_cell.length_a   1.000
_cell.length_b   1.000
_cell.length_c   1.000
_cell.angle_alpha   90.00
_cell.angle_beta   90.00
_cell.angle_gamma   90.00
#
_symmetry.space_group_name_H-M   'P 1'
#
loop_
_entity.id
_entity.type
_entity.pdbx_description
1 polymer ?
#
loop_
_entity_poly.entity_id
_entity_poly.type
_entity_poly.pdbx_seq_one_letter_code
_entity_poly.pdbx_strand_id
1 'polypeptide(L)'
;MISCELMGRLGNQMFIAAAAHSLALDNNDEAVFPTMLSGIVPTDRERIIHEKTILSNLKYTNDFSSIQHVYHEPADHSYAPIPYKENLLLKGYFQSEKYFNHNREEILELFRPLCQIETFINKKYSNLVGNKNCVSI
;
A
#
# COMPACT_ATOMS: atom_id res chain seq x y z
N MET A 1 -11.46 5.40 10.47
CA MET A 1 -11.07 4.72 9.21
C MET A 1 -10.16 5.62 8.38
N ILE A 2 -9.02 5.12 7.96
CA ILE A 2 -8.12 5.79 7.01
C ILE A 2 -8.25 5.10 5.66
N SER A 3 -8.36 5.87 4.58
CA SER A 3 -8.39 5.35 3.22
C SER A 3 -7.51 6.18 2.28
N CYS A 4 -7.33 5.72 1.06
CA CYS A 4 -6.55 6.44 0.06
C CYS A 4 -7.05 6.16 -1.36
N GLU A 5 -6.68 7.03 -2.30
CA GLU A 5 -6.83 6.75 -3.72
C GLU A 5 -5.60 5.98 -4.22
N LEU A 6 -5.75 4.70 -4.54
CA LEU A 6 -4.65 3.91 -5.14
C LEU A 6 -4.43 4.34 -6.59
N MET A 7 -3.36 5.09 -6.83
CA MET A 7 -3.02 5.68 -8.13
C MET A 7 -1.71 5.13 -8.68
N GLY A 8 -1.50 5.31 -9.97
CA GLY A 8 -0.26 4.97 -10.65
C GLY A 8 -0.03 3.45 -10.77
N ARG A 9 1.23 3.06 -10.97
CA ARG A 9 1.65 1.66 -11.07
C ARG A 9 1.86 1.06 -9.68
N LEU A 10 2.17 -0.25 -9.63
CA LEU A 10 2.31 -1.01 -8.39
C LEU A 10 3.16 -0.32 -7.32
N GLY A 11 4.36 0.16 -7.66
CA GLY A 11 5.23 0.83 -6.69
C GLY A 11 4.57 2.05 -6.04
N ASN A 12 3.87 2.88 -6.82
CA ASN A 12 3.11 4.02 -6.29
C ASN A 12 2.00 3.56 -5.35
N GLN A 13 1.23 2.53 -5.74
CA GLN A 13 0.16 1.98 -4.91
C GLN A 13 0.68 1.43 -3.59
N MET A 14 1.87 0.81 -3.60
CA MET A 14 2.53 0.33 -2.37
C MET A 14 2.92 1.50 -1.45
N PHE A 15 3.50 2.59 -1.97
CA PHE A 15 3.80 3.78 -1.16
C PHE A 15 2.54 4.39 -0.54
N ILE A 16 1.50 4.55 -1.34
CA ILE A 16 0.21 5.11 -0.89
C ILE A 16 -0.42 4.23 0.20
N ALA A 17 -0.46 2.92 -0.04
CA ALA A 17 -1.01 1.96 0.93
C ALA A 17 -0.19 1.91 2.22
N ALA A 18 1.15 1.94 2.13
CA ALA A 18 2.03 1.98 3.29
C ALA A 18 1.80 3.23 4.15
N ALA A 19 1.69 4.41 3.53
CA ALA A 19 1.43 5.65 4.25
C ALA A 19 0.07 5.63 4.97
N ALA A 20 -0.99 5.15 4.30
CA ALA A 20 -2.32 5.04 4.90
C ALA A 20 -2.35 4.02 6.05
N HIS A 21 -1.70 2.86 5.86
CA HIS A 21 -1.64 1.81 6.87
C HIS A 21 -0.85 2.24 8.10
N SER A 22 0.30 2.86 7.90
CA SER A 22 1.13 3.39 8.99
C SER A 22 0.40 4.46 9.80
N LEU A 23 -0.27 5.41 9.13
CA LEU A 23 -1.07 6.44 9.82
C LEU A 23 -2.20 5.82 10.66
N ALA A 24 -2.84 4.76 10.16
CA ALA A 24 -3.88 4.05 10.89
C ALA A 24 -3.30 3.34 12.13
N LEU A 25 -2.17 2.64 12.00
CA LEU A 25 -1.48 1.99 13.12
C LEU A 25 -1.12 2.99 14.23
N ASP A 26 -0.54 4.13 13.87
CA ASP A 26 -0.13 5.17 14.82
C ASP A 26 -1.28 5.72 15.66
N ASN A 27 -2.52 5.59 15.16
CA ASN A 27 -3.70 6.16 15.79
C ASN A 27 -4.73 5.12 16.26
N ASN A 28 -4.36 3.84 16.32
CA ASN A 28 -5.25 2.73 16.65
C ASN A 28 -6.52 2.72 15.78
N ASP A 29 -6.38 3.10 14.52
CA ASP A 29 -7.45 3.12 13.53
C ASP A 29 -7.22 2.03 12.48
N GLU A 30 -8.12 1.87 11.54
CA GLU A 30 -8.08 0.88 10.49
C GLU A 30 -7.86 1.53 9.12
N ALA A 31 -6.90 0.99 8.35
CA ALA A 31 -6.73 1.32 6.95
C ALA A 31 -7.60 0.43 6.07
N VAL A 32 -8.42 1.03 5.21
CA VAL A 32 -9.27 0.32 4.24
C VAL A 32 -9.09 0.93 2.86
N PHE A 33 -9.13 0.08 1.84
CA PHE A 33 -8.73 0.45 0.49
C PHE A 33 -9.84 0.21 -0.51
N PRO A 34 -9.94 1.04 -1.59
CA PRO A 34 -10.90 0.80 -2.65
C PRO A 34 -10.54 -0.48 -3.40
N THR A 35 -11.50 -1.38 -3.58
CA THR A 35 -11.28 -2.53 -4.47
C THR A 35 -11.34 -2.09 -5.93
N MET A 36 -10.48 -2.66 -6.74
CA MET A 36 -10.45 -2.43 -8.19
C MET A 36 -11.69 -3.02 -8.90
N LEU A 37 -12.41 -3.90 -8.22
CA LEU A 37 -13.64 -4.49 -8.75
C LEU A 37 -14.86 -3.56 -8.63
N SER A 38 -14.73 -2.41 -7.98
CA SER A 38 -15.85 -1.48 -7.73
C SER A 38 -16.34 -0.70 -8.95
N GLY A 39 -15.65 -0.77 -10.09
CA GLY A 39 -15.99 -0.01 -11.30
C GLY A 39 -15.75 1.51 -11.21
N ILE A 40 -15.28 2.00 -10.07
CA ILE A 40 -14.98 3.42 -9.83
C ILE A 40 -13.63 3.82 -10.46
N VAL A 41 -12.73 2.85 -10.62
CA VAL A 41 -11.42 3.06 -11.27
C VAL A 41 -11.40 2.24 -12.56
N PRO A 42 -10.83 2.73 -13.67
CA PRO A 42 -10.68 1.93 -14.87
C PRO A 42 -10.03 0.59 -14.52
N THR A 43 -10.74 -0.50 -14.80
CA THR A 43 -10.28 -1.85 -14.54
C THR A 43 -9.08 -2.15 -15.43
N ASP A 44 -7.91 -1.91 -14.91
CA ASP A 44 -6.68 -2.38 -15.48
C ASP A 44 -6.47 -3.84 -15.02
N ARG A 45 -6.26 -4.73 -15.97
CA ARG A 45 -6.03 -6.16 -15.71
C ARG A 45 -4.86 -6.38 -14.74
N GLU A 46 -3.83 -5.53 -14.82
CA GLU A 46 -2.67 -5.57 -13.92
C GLU A 46 -3.07 -5.27 -12.47
N ARG A 47 -3.95 -4.32 -12.23
CA ARG A 47 -4.41 -3.95 -10.88
C ARG A 47 -5.16 -5.08 -10.20
N ILE A 48 -6.02 -5.80 -10.94
CA ILE A 48 -6.71 -6.98 -10.41
C ILE A 48 -5.71 -8.07 -9.99
N ILE A 49 -4.62 -8.23 -10.74
CA ILE A 49 -3.55 -9.17 -10.39
C ILE A 49 -2.84 -8.72 -9.10
N HIS A 50 -2.55 -7.42 -8.95
CA HIS A 50 -1.90 -6.89 -7.75
C HIS A 50 -2.76 -7.09 -6.51
N GLU A 51 -4.07 -6.82 -6.58
CA GLU A 51 -5.01 -7.05 -5.48
C GLU A 51 -5.06 -8.52 -5.03
N LYS A 52 -4.88 -9.43 -5.96
CA LYS A 52 -4.85 -10.88 -5.68
C LYS A 52 -3.48 -11.43 -5.31
N THR A 53 -2.44 -10.62 -5.32
CA THR A 53 -1.06 -11.06 -5.09
C THR A 53 -0.37 -10.23 -4.02
N ILE A 54 0.41 -9.22 -4.42
CA ILE A 54 1.23 -8.41 -3.50
C ILE A 54 0.41 -7.48 -2.61
N LEU A 55 -0.79 -7.10 -3.04
CA LEU A 55 -1.72 -6.27 -2.28
C LEU A 55 -2.84 -7.08 -1.62
N SER A 56 -2.72 -8.43 -1.57
CA SER A 56 -3.77 -9.31 -1.06
C SER A 56 -4.06 -9.18 0.43
N ASN A 57 -3.13 -8.64 1.20
CA ASN A 57 -3.29 -8.42 2.64
C ASN A 57 -3.95 -7.07 2.97
N LEU A 58 -4.24 -6.23 1.98
CA LEU A 58 -5.00 -5.00 2.19
C LEU A 58 -6.45 -5.34 2.50
N LYS A 59 -7.05 -4.60 3.42
CA LYS A 59 -8.49 -4.70 3.69
C LYS A 59 -9.26 -3.82 2.70
N TYR A 60 -10.07 -4.45 1.87
CA TYR A 60 -10.81 -3.76 0.82
C TYR A 60 -12.25 -3.42 1.21
N THR A 61 -12.76 -2.28 0.70
CA THR A 61 -14.15 -1.88 0.84
C THR A 61 -14.64 -1.16 -0.42
N ASN A 62 -15.96 -1.17 -0.62
CA ASN A 62 -16.66 -0.33 -1.60
C ASN A 62 -17.48 0.78 -0.91
N ASP A 63 -17.51 0.78 0.42
CA ASP A 63 -18.27 1.76 1.20
C ASP A 63 -17.32 2.82 1.76
N PHE A 64 -17.42 4.02 1.23
CA PHE A 64 -16.70 5.22 1.66
C PHE A 64 -17.64 6.30 2.18
N SER A 65 -18.88 5.94 2.52
CA SER A 65 -19.90 6.89 3.01
C SER A 65 -19.51 7.58 4.31
N SER A 66 -18.64 6.95 5.10
CA SER A 66 -18.12 7.49 6.36
C SER A 66 -16.99 8.52 6.17
N ILE A 67 -16.37 8.65 4.99
CA ILE A 67 -15.29 9.62 4.75
C ILE A 67 -15.82 11.05 4.93
N GLN A 68 -15.15 11.82 5.80
CA GLN A 68 -15.54 13.19 6.16
C GLN A 68 -14.41 14.19 5.89
N HIS A 69 -13.17 13.71 5.81
CA HIS A 69 -12.00 14.54 5.64
C HIS A 69 -11.16 14.06 4.47
N VAL A 70 -10.49 15.00 3.79
CA VAL A 70 -9.55 14.70 2.72
C VAL A 70 -8.24 15.43 3.02
N TYR A 71 -7.13 14.71 2.92
CA TYR A 71 -5.79 15.27 2.96
C TYR A 71 -5.13 15.12 1.60
N HIS A 72 -4.60 16.22 1.07
CA HIS A 72 -3.82 16.22 -0.16
C HIS A 72 -2.34 16.32 0.19
N GLU A 73 -1.54 15.45 -0.43
CA GLU A 73 -0.09 15.58 -0.41
C GLU A 73 0.32 16.97 -0.95
N PRO A 74 1.39 17.60 -0.41
CA PRO A 74 1.92 18.84 -0.96
C PRO A 74 2.19 18.73 -2.46
N ALA A 75 1.94 19.82 -3.21
CA ALA A 75 2.03 19.83 -4.67
C ALA A 75 3.45 19.56 -5.22
N ASP A 76 4.48 19.82 -4.42
CA ASP A 76 5.88 19.54 -4.72
C ASP A 76 6.30 18.11 -4.32
N HIS A 77 5.35 17.28 -3.85
CA HIS A 77 5.56 15.93 -3.35
C HIS A 77 6.60 15.83 -2.21
N SER A 78 6.88 16.93 -1.53
CA SER A 78 7.74 16.92 -0.35
C SER A 78 7.06 16.21 0.83
N TYR A 79 7.86 15.59 1.69
CA TYR A 79 7.35 15.01 2.92
C TYR A 79 6.76 16.07 3.84
N ALA A 80 5.53 15.88 4.24
CA ALA A 80 4.88 16.63 5.32
C ALA A 80 4.12 15.65 6.23
N PRO A 81 4.19 15.80 7.57
CA PRO A 81 3.41 14.96 8.47
C PRO A 81 1.92 15.04 8.13
N ILE A 82 1.26 13.89 8.03
CA ILE A 82 -0.16 13.83 7.76
C ILE A 82 -0.93 14.08 9.07
N PRO A 83 -1.74 15.15 9.17
CA PRO A 83 -2.54 15.37 10.37
C PRO A 83 -3.65 14.30 10.43
N TYR A 84 -3.62 13.49 11.49
CA TYR A 84 -4.65 12.47 11.70
C TYR A 84 -6.03 13.11 11.93
N LYS A 85 -7.02 12.52 11.29
CA LYS A 85 -8.45 12.72 11.54
C LYS A 85 -9.17 11.39 11.35
N GLU A 86 -10.21 11.17 12.13
CA GLU A 86 -11.10 10.05 11.85
C GLU A 86 -11.75 10.18 10.46
N ASN A 87 -11.97 9.06 9.79
CA ASN A 87 -12.63 9.03 8.47
C ASN A 87 -11.95 9.89 7.40
N LEU A 88 -10.61 9.71 7.29
CA LEU A 88 -9.73 10.47 6.42
C LEU A 88 -9.42 9.74 5.12
N LEU A 89 -9.56 10.45 4.00
CA LEU A 89 -9.09 10.01 2.68
C LEU A 89 -7.77 10.70 2.33
N LEU A 90 -6.76 9.92 2.00
CA LEU A 90 -5.46 10.42 1.54
C LEU A 90 -5.44 10.49 0.00
N LYS A 91 -4.99 11.63 -0.54
CA LYS A 91 -4.81 11.88 -1.97
C LYS A 91 -3.38 12.34 -2.25
N GLY A 92 -2.63 11.54 -2.96
CA GLY A 92 -1.23 11.78 -3.30
C GLY A 92 -0.47 10.50 -3.54
N TYR A 93 0.83 10.60 -3.79
CA TYR A 93 1.72 9.47 -4.03
C TYR A 93 2.49 9.04 -2.78
N PHE A 94 2.73 9.95 -1.84
CA PHE A 94 3.41 9.70 -0.56
C PHE A 94 4.75 8.96 -0.72
N GLN A 95 5.53 9.32 -1.74
CA GLN A 95 6.77 8.65 -2.15
C GLN A 95 7.95 8.98 -1.23
N SER A 96 7.76 8.83 0.08
CA SER A 96 8.81 8.98 1.09
C SER A 96 8.67 7.91 2.16
N GLU A 97 9.77 7.22 2.49
CA GLU A 97 9.78 6.26 3.59
C GLU A 97 9.47 6.89 4.95
N LYS A 98 9.62 8.21 5.09
CA LYS A 98 9.32 8.95 6.33
C LYS A 98 7.87 8.80 6.79
N TYR A 99 6.95 8.44 5.88
CA TYR A 99 5.55 8.20 6.23
C TYR A 99 5.33 6.89 6.99
N PHE A 100 6.24 5.90 6.87
CA PHE A 100 5.98 4.55 7.38
C PHE A 100 7.23 3.81 7.90
N ASN A 101 8.42 4.41 7.88
CA ASN A 101 9.65 3.72 8.28
C ASN A 101 9.65 3.26 9.75
N HIS A 102 8.93 3.97 10.63
CA HIS A 102 8.77 3.61 12.03
C HIS A 102 7.88 2.36 12.25
N ASN A 103 7.02 2.03 11.29
CA ASN A 103 6.18 0.81 11.26
C ASN A 103 6.70 -0.18 10.21
N ARG A 104 8.03 -0.26 10.02
CA ARG A 104 8.65 -1.02 8.94
C ARG A 104 8.27 -2.49 8.93
N GLU A 105 8.22 -3.13 10.08
CA GLU A 105 7.92 -4.57 10.17
C GLU A 105 6.48 -4.87 9.75
N GLU A 106 5.54 -4.04 10.16
CA GLU A 106 4.11 -4.11 9.79
C GLU A 106 3.92 -3.88 8.29
N ILE A 107 4.68 -2.95 7.71
CA ILE A 107 4.64 -2.68 6.27
C ILE A 107 5.25 -3.84 5.46
N LEU A 108 6.30 -4.47 5.93
CA LEU A 108 6.86 -5.67 5.30
C LEU A 108 5.86 -6.84 5.35
N GLU A 109 5.15 -7.02 6.46
CA GLU A 109 4.12 -8.04 6.58
C GLU A 109 2.90 -7.73 5.70
N LEU A 110 2.51 -6.46 5.59
CA LEU A 110 1.42 -6.01 4.71
C LEU A 110 1.65 -6.41 3.25
N PHE A 111 2.90 -6.33 2.78
CA PHE A 111 3.29 -6.68 1.40
C PHE A 111 3.95 -8.04 1.28
N ARG A 112 3.80 -8.91 2.28
CA ARG A 112 4.34 -10.25 2.20
C ARG A 112 3.72 -11.02 1.03
N PRO A 113 4.53 -11.60 0.15
CA PRO A 113 4.02 -12.42 -0.93
C PRO A 113 3.23 -13.63 -0.40
N LEU A 114 2.21 -14.06 -1.15
CA LEU A 114 1.53 -15.30 -0.85
C LEU A 114 2.54 -16.47 -0.77
N CYS A 115 2.37 -17.37 0.19
CA CYS A 115 3.25 -18.51 0.45
C CYS A 115 3.58 -19.34 -0.82
N GLN A 116 2.62 -19.46 -1.72
CA GLN A 116 2.81 -20.15 -3.00
C GLN A 116 3.82 -19.44 -3.91
N ILE A 117 3.80 -18.11 -3.93
CA ILE A 117 4.73 -17.29 -4.72
C ILE A 117 6.13 -17.37 -4.10
N GLU A 118 6.23 -17.25 -2.78
CA GLU A 118 7.48 -17.36 -2.06
C GLU A 118 8.14 -18.75 -2.28
N THR A 119 7.36 -19.82 -2.17
CA THR A 119 7.81 -21.20 -2.44
C THR A 119 8.31 -21.36 -3.88
N PHE A 120 7.57 -20.81 -4.86
CA PHE A 120 7.97 -20.85 -6.26
C PHE A 120 9.30 -20.11 -6.50
N ILE A 121 9.45 -18.90 -5.94
CA ILE A 121 10.67 -18.09 -6.08
C ILE A 121 11.86 -18.81 -5.45
N ASN A 122 11.70 -19.32 -4.23
CA ASN A 122 12.76 -20.04 -3.50
C ASN A 122 13.20 -21.30 -4.26
N LYS A 123 12.28 -22.02 -4.88
CA LYS A 123 12.60 -23.19 -5.71
C LYS A 123 13.29 -22.81 -7.01
N LYS A 124 12.75 -21.83 -7.73
CA LYS A 124 13.22 -21.44 -9.07
C LYS A 124 14.58 -20.74 -9.02
N TYR A 125 14.80 -19.94 -7.98
CA TYR A 125 15.99 -19.10 -7.84
C TYR A 125 16.83 -19.48 -6.61
N SER A 126 16.83 -20.76 -6.24
CA SER A 126 17.52 -21.26 -5.04
C SER A 126 19.02 -20.92 -5.00
N ASN A 127 19.65 -20.78 -6.16
CA ASN A 127 21.05 -20.37 -6.29
C ASN A 127 21.28 -18.85 -6.06
N LEU A 128 20.25 -18.05 -6.11
CA LEU A 128 20.30 -16.60 -5.92
C LEU A 128 19.80 -16.18 -4.55
N VAL A 129 18.81 -16.91 -4.00
CA VAL A 129 18.22 -16.63 -2.68
C VAL A 129 19.28 -16.79 -1.61
N GLY A 130 19.49 -15.73 -0.82
CA GLY A 130 20.52 -15.70 0.22
C GLY A 130 21.95 -15.42 -0.25
N ASN A 131 22.18 -15.25 -1.55
CA ASN A 131 23.49 -14.86 -2.07
C ASN A 131 23.74 -13.37 -1.85
N LYS A 132 24.66 -13.03 -0.94
CA LYS A 132 25.00 -11.64 -0.59
C LYS A 132 25.66 -10.84 -1.73
N ASN A 133 26.11 -11.50 -2.78
CA ASN A 133 26.74 -10.88 -3.95
C ASN A 133 25.76 -10.66 -5.12
N CYS A 134 24.46 -10.91 -4.91
CA CYS A 134 23.42 -10.69 -5.91
C CYS A 134 22.89 -9.26 -5.80
N VAL A 135 22.91 -8.53 -6.93
CA VAL A 135 22.34 -7.20 -7.04
C VAL A 135 21.27 -7.22 -8.13
N SER A 136 20.10 -6.66 -7.84
CA SER A 136 19.05 -6.43 -8.85
C SER A 136 19.32 -5.09 -9.55
N ILE A 137 19.32 -5.09 -10.86
CA ILE A 137 19.43 -3.89 -11.71
C ILE A 137 18.17 -3.70 -12.54
#